data_bfd50f79c20f6c5b3cd8f78880cdb7c3
#
_entry.id   bfd50f79c20f6c5b3cd8f78880cdb7c3
#
_cell.length_a   1.000
_cell.length_b   1.000
_cell.length_c   1.000
_cell.angle_alpha   90.00
_cell.angle_beta   90.00
_cell.angle_gamma   90.00
#
_symmetry.space_group_name_H-M   'P 1'
#
loop_
_entity.id
_entity.type
_entity.pdbx_description
1 polymer ?
#
loop_
_entity_poly.entity_id
_entity_poly.type
_entity_poly.pdbx_seq_one_letter_code
_entity_poly.pdbx_strand_id
1 'polypeptide(L)'
;MTTSEIAPGIVEIDTLLGGWENVTAGYLVHGDAPVLVETGSQSSVRVLLDALDSLGVSPGDLAGVAVTHIHLDHAGGVGDVARAFPAATVYVHEKGARHLVDPTRLIDSASRVYGPLLDSLYGRLDPTPTERIHVLADGEEIRVSPDRVLTTVDSPGHAKHHLALHDSLSGVLFAGDAVGVRLPDAGVLRPSTPPPDFDLDLAVHSLRRFAARRPSGLALAHYGLLPEPGAILDEAEETLRRWAAVAEQAWRDGQDIAAALDAAFAADISGVDEVHREKLDTLNGVHSNAAGFRRWLDTRAQAGPPT
;
A
#
# COMPACT_ATOMS: atom_id res chain seq x y z
N MET A 1 -8.74 10.25 -17.36
CA MET A 1 -8.57 8.99 -16.59
C MET A 1 -7.50 8.18 -17.28
N THR A 2 -6.46 7.85 -16.58
CA THR A 2 -5.40 7.01 -17.10
C THR A 2 -5.62 5.58 -16.61
N THR A 3 -6.02 4.72 -17.55
CA THR A 3 -6.00 3.26 -17.37
C THR A 3 -5.01 2.68 -18.32
N SER A 4 -4.22 1.68 -17.90
CA SER A 4 -3.20 1.02 -18.71
C SER A 4 -3.20 -0.47 -18.45
N GLU A 5 -3.21 -1.30 -19.50
CA GLU A 5 -2.96 -2.73 -19.33
C GLU A 5 -1.46 -2.92 -19.08
N ILE A 6 -1.12 -3.41 -17.90
CA ILE A 6 0.28 -3.57 -17.44
C ILE A 6 0.80 -5.00 -17.58
N ALA A 7 -0.10 -5.97 -17.67
CA ALA A 7 0.17 -7.38 -17.91
C ALA A 7 -1.10 -8.04 -18.43
N PRO A 8 -1.06 -9.25 -19.02
CA PRO A 8 -2.24 -9.91 -19.57
C PRO A 8 -3.42 -9.95 -18.61
N GLY A 9 -4.48 -9.19 -18.96
CA GLY A 9 -5.70 -9.06 -18.18
C GLY A 9 -5.52 -8.37 -16.83
N ILE A 10 -4.50 -7.53 -16.65
CA ILE A 10 -4.33 -6.64 -15.50
C ILE A 10 -4.34 -5.20 -15.98
N VAL A 11 -5.34 -4.44 -15.57
CA VAL A 11 -5.46 -3.01 -15.89
C VAL A 11 -5.16 -2.20 -14.64
N GLU A 12 -4.13 -1.36 -14.72
CA GLU A 12 -3.82 -0.32 -13.75
C GLU A 12 -4.79 0.84 -13.90
N ILE A 13 -5.27 1.37 -12.79
CA ILE A 13 -6.18 2.50 -12.69
C ILE A 13 -5.55 3.54 -11.76
N ASP A 14 -5.22 4.71 -12.29
CA ASP A 14 -4.80 5.83 -11.46
C ASP A 14 -5.98 6.35 -10.63
N THR A 15 -5.87 6.28 -9.32
CA THR A 15 -6.94 6.66 -8.40
C THR A 15 -6.91 8.14 -8.00
N LEU A 16 -5.93 8.91 -8.48
CA LEU A 16 -5.81 10.37 -8.35
C LEU A 16 -5.91 10.87 -6.90
N LEU A 17 -5.13 10.32 -5.98
CA LEU A 17 -5.06 10.81 -4.59
C LEU A 17 -4.75 12.33 -4.58
N GLY A 18 -5.59 13.11 -3.90
CA GLY A 18 -5.44 14.56 -3.86
C GLY A 18 -5.57 15.28 -5.21
N GLY A 19 -6.06 14.58 -6.25
CA GLY A 19 -6.13 15.07 -7.63
C GLY A 19 -4.82 14.94 -8.41
N TRP A 20 -3.80 14.33 -7.83
CA TRP A 20 -2.50 14.12 -8.48
C TRP A 20 -2.47 12.82 -9.27
N GLU A 21 -1.91 12.88 -10.46
CA GLU A 21 -1.62 11.70 -11.28
C GLU A 21 -0.37 10.95 -10.75
N ASN A 22 -0.35 9.62 -10.96
CA ASN A 22 0.78 8.75 -10.65
C ASN A 22 1.19 8.73 -9.17
N VAL A 23 0.21 8.79 -8.27
CA VAL A 23 0.44 8.75 -6.81
C VAL A 23 -0.10 7.47 -6.18
N THR A 24 -1.34 7.09 -6.53
CA THR A 24 -1.96 5.85 -6.06
C THR A 24 -2.60 5.08 -7.19
N ALA A 25 -2.39 3.78 -7.25
CA ALA A 25 -2.91 2.89 -8.26
C ALA A 25 -3.81 1.80 -7.66
N GLY A 26 -4.95 1.55 -8.31
CA GLY A 26 -5.73 0.33 -8.17
C GLY A 26 -5.53 -0.57 -9.38
N TYR A 27 -5.87 -1.85 -9.26
CA TYR A 27 -5.63 -2.83 -10.33
C TYR A 27 -6.87 -3.70 -10.54
N LEU A 28 -7.43 -3.67 -11.75
CA LEU A 28 -8.48 -4.61 -12.14
C LEU A 28 -7.85 -5.86 -12.75
N VAL A 29 -8.09 -7.01 -12.12
CA VAL A 29 -7.66 -8.32 -12.61
C VAL A 29 -8.85 -8.98 -13.29
N HIS A 30 -8.80 -9.07 -14.62
CA HIS A 30 -9.86 -9.65 -15.45
C HIS A 30 -9.89 -11.17 -15.38
N GLY A 31 -11.09 -11.73 -15.44
CA GLY A 31 -11.40 -13.15 -15.54
C GLY A 31 -12.91 -13.37 -15.46
N ASP A 32 -13.36 -14.62 -15.27
CA ASP A 32 -14.78 -14.97 -15.11
C ASP A 32 -15.36 -14.37 -13.83
N ALA A 33 -14.50 -14.13 -12.83
CA ALA A 33 -14.82 -13.50 -11.55
C ALA A 33 -13.79 -12.37 -11.29
N PRO A 34 -13.94 -11.18 -11.92
CA PRO A 34 -12.97 -10.09 -11.85
C PRO A 34 -12.77 -9.62 -10.40
N VAL A 35 -11.50 -9.31 -10.07
CA VAL A 35 -11.10 -8.80 -8.75
C VAL A 35 -10.41 -7.46 -8.90
N LEU A 36 -10.85 -6.49 -8.12
CA LEU A 36 -10.17 -5.22 -7.94
C LEU A 36 -9.16 -5.34 -6.80
N VAL A 37 -7.91 -4.97 -7.03
CA VAL A 37 -6.88 -4.84 -5.98
C VAL A 37 -6.66 -3.36 -5.72
N GLU A 38 -6.78 -2.93 -4.47
CA GLU A 38 -6.77 -1.54 -3.99
C GLU A 38 -7.98 -0.70 -4.47
N THR A 39 -8.43 0.20 -3.60
CA THR A 39 -9.56 1.10 -3.90
C THR A 39 -9.17 2.58 -3.95
N GLY A 40 -7.95 2.90 -3.52
CA GLY A 40 -7.58 4.29 -3.29
C GLY A 40 -8.33 4.90 -2.10
N SER A 41 -8.24 6.22 -1.99
CA SER A 41 -8.93 6.99 -0.96
C SER A 41 -10.41 7.18 -1.26
N GLN A 42 -11.21 7.44 -0.22
CA GLN A 42 -12.63 7.72 -0.40
C GLN A 42 -12.85 9.05 -1.15
N SER A 43 -12.01 10.05 -0.92
CA SER A 43 -12.09 11.36 -1.59
C SER A 43 -11.99 11.26 -3.12
N SER A 44 -11.29 10.24 -3.63
CA SER A 44 -11.10 9.99 -5.06
C SER A 44 -11.84 8.76 -5.60
N VAL A 45 -12.64 8.07 -4.78
CA VAL A 45 -13.31 6.81 -5.17
C VAL A 45 -14.18 6.95 -6.42
N ARG A 46 -14.71 8.14 -6.70
CA ARG A 46 -15.50 8.39 -7.90
C ARG A 46 -14.69 8.18 -9.18
N VAL A 47 -13.38 8.53 -9.16
CA VAL A 47 -12.47 8.30 -10.28
C VAL A 47 -12.35 6.81 -10.57
N LEU A 48 -12.17 6.00 -9.52
CA LEU A 48 -12.10 4.54 -9.63
C LEU A 48 -13.40 3.94 -10.19
N LEU A 49 -14.57 4.37 -9.67
CA LEU A 49 -15.87 3.86 -10.13
C LEU A 49 -16.13 4.22 -11.60
N ASP A 50 -15.81 5.44 -12.02
CA ASP A 50 -15.94 5.88 -13.40
C ASP A 50 -14.96 5.13 -14.33
N ALA A 51 -13.77 4.78 -13.84
CA ALA A 51 -12.82 3.95 -14.58
C ALA A 51 -13.35 2.52 -14.78
N LEU A 52 -13.88 1.89 -13.73
CA LEU A 52 -14.48 0.55 -13.81
C LEU A 52 -15.67 0.52 -14.78
N ASP A 53 -16.54 1.54 -14.75
CA ASP A 53 -17.64 1.69 -15.72
C ASP A 53 -17.12 1.81 -17.17
N SER A 54 -16.07 2.62 -17.39
CA SER A 54 -15.44 2.79 -18.70
C SER A 54 -14.76 1.52 -19.24
N LEU A 55 -14.33 0.64 -18.32
CA LEU A 55 -13.78 -0.69 -18.63
C LEU A 55 -14.89 -1.74 -18.81
N GLY A 56 -16.16 -1.35 -18.73
CA GLY A 56 -17.31 -2.20 -18.95
C GLY A 56 -17.67 -3.09 -17.74
N VAL A 57 -17.17 -2.76 -16.53
CA VAL A 57 -17.49 -3.51 -15.31
C VAL A 57 -18.80 -3.01 -14.71
N SER A 58 -19.88 -3.73 -14.95
CA SER A 58 -21.21 -3.43 -14.41
C SER A 58 -21.32 -3.81 -12.92
N PRO A 59 -22.34 -3.30 -12.17
CA PRO A 59 -22.49 -3.58 -10.74
C PRO A 59 -22.57 -5.05 -10.34
N GLY A 60 -22.94 -5.95 -11.28
CA GLY A 60 -23.00 -7.40 -11.06
C GLY A 60 -21.73 -8.17 -11.42
N ASP A 61 -20.77 -7.53 -12.07
CA ASP A 61 -19.65 -8.23 -12.68
C ASP A 61 -18.44 -8.37 -11.73
N LEU A 62 -18.22 -7.39 -10.83
CA LEU A 62 -17.10 -7.46 -9.89
C LEU A 62 -17.34 -8.51 -8.82
N ALA A 63 -16.51 -9.55 -8.79
CA ALA A 63 -16.62 -10.65 -7.84
C ALA A 63 -15.92 -10.36 -6.51
N GLY A 64 -14.86 -9.54 -6.52
CA GLY A 64 -14.11 -9.25 -5.32
C GLY A 64 -13.37 -7.91 -5.34
N VAL A 65 -13.11 -7.41 -4.14
CA VAL A 65 -12.23 -6.29 -3.84
C VAL A 65 -11.21 -6.76 -2.82
N ALA A 66 -9.94 -6.74 -3.15
CA ALA A 66 -8.86 -7.12 -2.25
C ALA A 66 -8.02 -5.90 -1.92
N VAL A 67 -7.72 -5.67 -0.63
CA VAL A 67 -6.82 -4.61 -0.21
C VAL A 67 -5.57 -5.20 0.41
N THR A 68 -4.40 -4.65 0.06
CA THR A 68 -3.14 -5.11 0.65
C THR A 68 -3.09 -4.79 2.14
N HIS A 69 -3.64 -3.67 2.54
CA HIS A 69 -3.77 -3.24 3.93
C HIS A 69 -4.86 -2.16 4.06
N ILE A 70 -5.10 -1.67 5.29
CA ILE A 70 -6.25 -0.79 5.56
C ILE A 70 -5.89 0.69 5.75
N HIS A 71 -4.73 1.16 5.30
CA HIS A 71 -4.51 2.61 5.24
C HIS A 71 -5.50 3.26 4.28
N LEU A 72 -5.81 4.55 4.50
CA LEU A 72 -6.95 5.21 3.86
C LEU A 72 -6.74 5.48 2.36
N ASP A 73 -5.51 5.50 1.91
CA ASP A 73 -5.12 5.62 0.51
C ASP A 73 -5.17 4.29 -0.27
N HIS A 74 -5.43 3.18 0.41
CA HIS A 74 -5.62 1.84 -0.17
C HIS A 74 -7.05 1.35 0.01
N ALA A 75 -7.57 1.42 1.23
CA ALA A 75 -8.87 0.86 1.60
C ALA A 75 -9.96 1.93 1.80
N GLY A 76 -9.64 3.21 1.62
CA GLY A 76 -10.59 4.30 1.88
C GLY A 76 -11.89 4.20 1.08
N GLY A 77 -11.81 3.73 -0.16
CA GLY A 77 -12.95 3.55 -1.05
C GLY A 77 -13.72 2.22 -0.88
N VAL A 78 -13.27 1.30 0.00
CA VAL A 78 -13.86 -0.06 0.10
C VAL A 78 -15.37 -0.05 0.33
N GLY A 79 -15.86 0.78 1.26
CA GLY A 79 -17.29 0.86 1.56
C GLY A 79 -18.12 1.38 0.38
N ASP A 80 -17.61 2.35 -0.37
CA ASP A 80 -18.26 2.87 -1.58
C ASP A 80 -18.27 1.84 -2.70
N VAL A 81 -17.14 1.14 -2.93
CA VAL A 81 -17.03 0.06 -3.94
C VAL A 81 -17.96 -1.11 -3.56
N ALA A 82 -17.98 -1.55 -2.29
CA ALA A 82 -18.88 -2.60 -1.83
C ALA A 82 -20.37 -2.24 -2.03
N ARG A 83 -20.71 -0.96 -1.95
CA ARG A 83 -22.06 -0.46 -2.23
C ARG A 83 -22.37 -0.44 -3.72
N ALA A 84 -21.42 -0.01 -4.54
CA ALA A 84 -21.56 0.04 -6.00
C ALA A 84 -21.62 -1.37 -6.63
N PHE A 85 -20.91 -2.34 -6.04
CA PHE A 85 -20.84 -3.73 -6.50
C PHE A 85 -21.35 -4.69 -5.42
N PRO A 86 -22.68 -4.85 -5.29
CA PRO A 86 -23.29 -5.57 -4.17
C PRO A 86 -22.99 -7.07 -4.14
N ALA A 87 -22.47 -7.68 -5.20
CA ALA A 87 -22.04 -9.08 -5.24
C ALA A 87 -20.58 -9.27 -4.82
N ALA A 88 -19.74 -8.21 -4.84
CA ALA A 88 -18.31 -8.34 -4.60
C ALA A 88 -18.00 -8.70 -3.13
N THR A 89 -17.14 -9.68 -2.91
CA THR A 89 -16.56 -10.00 -1.59
C THR A 89 -15.39 -9.06 -1.30
N VAL A 90 -15.27 -8.55 -0.07
CA VAL A 90 -14.14 -7.73 0.37
C VAL A 90 -13.11 -8.62 1.06
N TYR A 91 -11.96 -8.76 0.45
CA TYR A 91 -10.84 -9.56 0.93
C TYR A 91 -9.83 -8.72 1.69
N VAL A 92 -9.50 -9.10 2.91
CA VAL A 92 -8.62 -8.33 3.79
C VAL A 92 -7.91 -9.23 4.79
N HIS A 93 -6.75 -8.79 5.29
CA HIS A 93 -6.05 -9.45 6.39
C HIS A 93 -6.90 -9.44 7.68
N GLU A 94 -6.80 -10.49 8.52
CA GLU A 94 -7.53 -10.66 9.78
C GLU A 94 -7.49 -9.41 10.68
N LYS A 95 -6.29 -8.84 10.87
CA LYS A 95 -6.12 -7.65 11.74
C LYS A 95 -6.76 -6.39 11.19
N GLY A 96 -7.04 -6.34 9.88
CA GLY A 96 -7.71 -5.22 9.20
C GLY A 96 -9.24 -5.32 9.24
N ALA A 97 -9.80 -6.53 9.19
CA ALA A 97 -11.22 -6.80 8.97
C ALA A 97 -12.15 -5.99 9.89
N ARG A 98 -11.88 -5.98 11.19
CA ARG A 98 -12.71 -5.26 12.18
C ARG A 98 -12.81 -3.76 11.91
N HIS A 99 -11.77 -3.17 11.31
CA HIS A 99 -11.71 -1.73 11.02
C HIS A 99 -12.45 -1.36 9.73
N LEU A 100 -12.70 -2.32 8.86
CA LEU A 100 -13.60 -2.13 7.71
C LEU A 100 -15.06 -2.30 8.13
N VAL A 101 -15.36 -3.13 9.15
CA VAL A 101 -16.71 -3.26 9.74
C VAL A 101 -17.06 -2.01 10.56
N ASP A 102 -16.15 -1.57 11.41
CA ASP A 102 -16.30 -0.35 12.22
C ASP A 102 -15.03 0.51 12.08
N PRO A 103 -15.03 1.50 11.18
CA PRO A 103 -13.88 2.34 10.90
C PRO A 103 -13.61 3.42 11.94
N THR A 104 -14.46 3.58 12.97
CA THR A 104 -14.39 4.69 13.93
C THR A 104 -12.99 4.88 14.52
N ARG A 105 -12.38 3.79 15.03
CA ARG A 105 -11.04 3.87 15.63
C ARG A 105 -9.94 4.17 14.62
N LEU A 106 -10.08 3.70 13.39
CA LEU A 106 -9.12 3.97 12.33
C LEU A 106 -9.17 5.46 11.94
N ILE A 107 -10.36 5.99 11.72
CA ILE A 107 -10.58 7.40 11.39
C ILE A 107 -10.13 8.31 12.55
N ASP A 108 -10.46 7.98 13.80
CA ASP A 108 -10.00 8.72 14.98
C ASP A 108 -8.47 8.76 15.08
N SER A 109 -7.80 7.66 14.73
CA SER A 109 -6.34 7.61 14.69
C SER A 109 -5.76 8.44 13.55
N ALA A 110 -6.32 8.32 12.35
CA ALA A 110 -5.91 9.07 11.17
C ALA A 110 -6.11 10.58 11.37
N SER A 111 -7.20 10.99 12.00
CA SER A 111 -7.48 12.42 12.27
C SER A 111 -6.41 13.09 13.12
N ARG A 112 -5.79 12.34 14.05
CA ARG A 112 -4.69 12.85 14.88
C ARG A 112 -3.38 13.01 14.11
N VAL A 113 -3.19 12.22 13.06
CA VAL A 113 -1.99 12.24 12.21
C VAL A 113 -2.11 13.30 11.13
N TYR A 114 -3.24 13.29 10.41
CA TYR A 114 -3.43 14.12 9.21
C TYR A 114 -4.13 15.45 9.49
N GLY A 115 -4.84 15.57 10.63
CA GLY A 115 -5.56 16.80 10.97
C GLY A 115 -6.51 17.24 9.85
N PRO A 116 -6.45 18.52 9.42
CA PRO A 116 -7.32 19.05 8.35
C PRO A 116 -7.14 18.38 6.98
N LEU A 117 -5.99 17.74 6.73
CA LEU A 117 -5.72 17.04 5.47
C LEU A 117 -6.51 15.73 5.35
N LEU A 118 -7.04 15.18 6.45
CA LEU A 118 -7.80 13.95 6.41
C LEU A 118 -8.97 14.04 5.44
N ASP A 119 -9.81 15.07 5.57
CA ASP A 119 -11.02 15.22 4.75
C ASP A 119 -10.70 15.51 3.29
N SER A 120 -9.68 16.33 3.02
CA SER A 120 -9.35 16.75 1.65
C SER A 120 -8.58 15.67 0.88
N LEU A 121 -7.70 14.94 1.55
CA LEU A 121 -6.81 13.97 0.90
C LEU A 121 -7.42 12.56 0.91
N TYR A 122 -7.97 12.11 2.04
CA TYR A 122 -8.45 10.74 2.21
C TYR A 122 -9.97 10.63 2.26
N GLY A 123 -10.66 11.65 2.77
CA GLY A 123 -12.09 11.58 3.01
C GLY A 123 -12.46 10.71 4.21
N ARG A 124 -13.64 10.10 4.14
CA ARG A 124 -14.16 9.18 5.14
C ARG A 124 -13.82 7.72 4.77
N LEU A 125 -14.04 6.79 5.66
CA LEU A 125 -14.12 5.36 5.36
C LEU A 125 -15.51 4.86 5.78
N ASP A 126 -16.34 4.46 4.81
CA ASP A 126 -17.66 3.92 5.08
C ASP A 126 -17.57 2.45 5.55
N PRO A 127 -18.39 2.04 6.53
CA PRO A 127 -18.37 0.68 7.04
C PRO A 127 -18.80 -0.32 5.97
N THR A 128 -18.17 -1.48 5.99
CA THR A 128 -18.50 -2.63 5.14
C THR A 128 -19.25 -3.69 5.98
N PRO A 129 -20.41 -4.20 5.54
CA PRO A 129 -21.14 -5.26 6.26
C PRO A 129 -20.26 -6.49 6.49
N THR A 130 -20.33 -7.08 7.69
CA THR A 130 -19.47 -8.21 8.09
C THR A 130 -19.61 -9.40 7.15
N GLU A 131 -20.81 -9.67 6.66
CA GLU A 131 -21.10 -10.76 5.71
C GLU A 131 -20.46 -10.58 4.33
N ARG A 132 -19.95 -9.40 4.04
CA ARG A 132 -19.25 -9.06 2.81
C ARG A 132 -17.72 -9.23 2.95
N ILE A 133 -17.23 -9.37 4.17
CA ILE A 133 -15.80 -9.46 4.46
C ILE A 133 -15.37 -10.91 4.52
N HIS A 134 -14.34 -11.23 3.74
CA HIS A 134 -13.61 -12.48 3.79
C HIS A 134 -12.19 -12.21 4.30
N VAL A 135 -11.84 -12.86 5.41
CA VAL A 135 -10.51 -12.76 6.00
C VAL A 135 -9.57 -13.74 5.31
N LEU A 136 -8.51 -13.19 4.71
CA LEU A 136 -7.51 -13.98 4.02
C LEU A 136 -6.43 -14.52 4.97
N ALA A 137 -6.10 -15.79 4.81
CA ALA A 137 -4.94 -16.43 5.42
C ALA A 137 -3.73 -16.41 4.47
N ASP A 138 -2.53 -16.58 5.02
CA ASP A 138 -1.31 -16.72 4.21
C ASP A 138 -1.38 -17.95 3.30
N GLY A 139 -1.12 -17.77 2.01
CA GLY A 139 -1.22 -18.81 0.99
C GLY A 139 -2.64 -19.10 0.50
N GLU A 140 -3.66 -18.40 0.98
CA GLU A 140 -5.03 -18.55 0.50
C GLU A 140 -5.17 -17.96 -0.91
N GLU A 141 -6.07 -18.53 -1.71
CA GLU A 141 -6.27 -18.20 -3.10
C GLU A 141 -7.61 -17.50 -3.34
N ILE A 142 -7.59 -16.36 -4.01
CA ILE A 142 -8.78 -15.71 -4.58
C ILE A 142 -8.88 -16.18 -6.04
N ARG A 143 -9.97 -16.85 -6.39
CA ARG A 143 -10.18 -17.35 -7.75
C ARG A 143 -10.71 -16.25 -8.64
N VAL A 144 -10.01 -16.02 -9.74
CA VAL A 144 -10.37 -15.04 -10.80
C VAL A 144 -10.95 -15.74 -12.04
N SER A 145 -10.39 -16.90 -12.39
CA SER A 145 -10.90 -17.79 -13.45
C SER A 145 -10.49 -19.23 -13.14
N PRO A 146 -10.89 -20.25 -13.93
CA PRO A 146 -10.49 -21.64 -13.70
C PRO A 146 -8.97 -21.86 -13.69
N ASP A 147 -8.23 -21.04 -14.43
CA ASP A 147 -6.77 -21.10 -14.65
C ASP A 147 -6.01 -19.91 -14.02
N ARG A 148 -6.70 -19.03 -13.28
CA ARG A 148 -6.11 -17.84 -12.66
C ARG A 148 -6.55 -17.67 -11.21
N VAL A 149 -5.57 -17.56 -10.32
CA VAL A 149 -5.77 -17.25 -8.89
C VAL A 149 -4.82 -16.15 -8.45
N LEU A 150 -5.24 -15.39 -7.45
CA LEU A 150 -4.38 -14.49 -6.69
C LEU A 150 -4.05 -15.18 -5.37
N THR A 151 -2.79 -15.53 -5.16
CA THR A 151 -2.34 -16.19 -3.92
C THR A 151 -1.87 -15.14 -2.92
N THR A 152 -2.42 -15.19 -1.72
CA THR A 152 -2.05 -14.28 -0.62
C THR A 152 -0.64 -14.57 -0.11
N VAL A 153 0.09 -13.52 0.19
CA VAL A 153 1.41 -13.55 0.85
C VAL A 153 1.36 -12.62 2.05
N ASP A 154 1.29 -13.16 3.27
CA ASP A 154 1.38 -12.34 4.48
C ASP A 154 2.70 -11.58 4.51
N SER A 155 2.66 -10.27 4.64
CA SER A 155 3.81 -9.39 4.45
C SER A 155 3.84 -8.23 5.45
N PRO A 156 3.85 -8.54 6.76
CA PRO A 156 3.93 -7.51 7.80
C PRO A 156 5.26 -6.76 7.75
N GLY A 157 5.28 -5.59 8.36
CA GLY A 157 6.47 -4.75 8.49
C GLY A 157 6.14 -3.29 8.24
N HIS A 158 5.56 -2.93 7.10
CA HIS A 158 4.92 -1.63 6.90
C HIS A 158 3.71 -1.46 7.83
N ALA A 159 2.83 -2.46 7.85
CA ALA A 159 1.70 -2.56 8.75
C ALA A 159 1.48 -4.02 9.18
N LYS A 160 0.90 -4.25 10.36
CA LYS A 160 0.61 -5.61 10.89
C LYS A 160 -0.46 -6.37 10.08
N HIS A 161 -1.26 -5.64 9.34
CA HIS A 161 -2.36 -6.13 8.52
C HIS A 161 -2.03 -6.08 7.03
N HIS A 162 -0.74 -6.03 6.68
CA HIS A 162 -0.31 -6.00 5.29
C HIS A 162 -0.18 -7.41 4.71
N LEU A 163 -0.72 -7.58 3.51
CA LEU A 163 -0.56 -8.76 2.66
C LEU A 163 -0.27 -8.32 1.21
N ALA A 164 0.37 -9.17 0.45
CA ALA A 164 0.53 -9.02 -0.99
C ALA A 164 -0.27 -10.12 -1.71
N LEU A 165 -0.53 -9.93 -3.01
CA LEU A 165 -1.25 -10.87 -3.85
C LEU A 165 -0.41 -11.25 -5.07
N HIS A 166 -0.16 -12.53 -5.27
CA HIS A 166 0.63 -13.04 -6.39
C HIS A 166 -0.29 -13.64 -7.45
N ASP A 167 -0.31 -13.05 -8.64
CA ASP A 167 -1.11 -13.54 -9.77
C ASP A 167 -0.46 -14.75 -10.43
N SER A 168 -1.18 -15.85 -10.50
CA SER A 168 -0.67 -17.11 -11.05
C SER A 168 -0.49 -17.09 -12.56
N LEU A 169 -1.24 -16.26 -13.29
CA LEU A 169 -1.20 -16.20 -14.75
C LEU A 169 -0.05 -15.33 -15.26
N SER A 170 0.07 -14.10 -14.77
CA SER A 170 1.10 -13.16 -15.21
C SER A 170 2.39 -13.24 -14.40
N GLY A 171 2.32 -13.77 -13.17
CA GLY A 171 3.41 -13.76 -12.21
C GLY A 171 3.64 -12.40 -11.54
N VAL A 172 2.77 -11.41 -11.78
CA VAL A 172 2.85 -10.09 -11.11
C VAL A 172 2.51 -10.23 -9.63
N LEU A 173 3.28 -9.57 -8.78
CA LEU A 173 3.02 -9.45 -7.35
C LEU A 173 2.50 -8.03 -7.05
N PHE A 174 1.27 -7.92 -6.58
CA PHE A 174 0.71 -6.69 -6.01
C PHE A 174 1.28 -6.52 -4.62
N ALA A 175 2.28 -5.64 -4.49
CA ALA A 175 3.15 -5.59 -3.32
C ALA A 175 2.72 -4.53 -2.29
N GLY A 176 1.68 -3.74 -2.57
CA GLY A 176 1.24 -2.65 -1.71
C GLY A 176 2.40 -1.73 -1.34
N ASP A 177 2.53 -1.46 -0.04
CA ASP A 177 3.55 -0.57 0.54
C ASP A 177 4.78 -1.30 1.11
N ALA A 178 4.78 -2.64 1.08
CA ALA A 178 5.88 -3.41 1.68
C ALA A 178 7.23 -3.20 0.97
N VAL A 179 7.22 -2.80 -0.31
CA VAL A 179 8.42 -2.46 -1.09
C VAL A 179 8.80 -0.99 -0.91
N GLY A 180 7.85 -0.14 -0.54
CA GLY A 180 8.00 1.31 -0.45
C GLY A 180 7.25 2.05 -1.55
N VAL A 181 7.59 3.32 -1.71
CA VAL A 181 6.97 4.27 -2.64
C VAL A 181 7.95 4.64 -3.74
N ARG A 182 7.54 4.53 -5.00
CA ARG A 182 8.33 4.96 -6.16
C ARG A 182 7.47 5.72 -7.15
N LEU A 183 7.27 7.01 -6.90
CA LEU A 183 6.56 7.87 -7.85
C LEU A 183 7.40 8.04 -9.12
N PRO A 184 6.81 7.87 -10.33
CA PRO A 184 7.55 7.94 -11.61
C PRO A 184 8.31 9.24 -11.78
N ASP A 185 7.68 10.35 -11.39
CA ASP A 185 8.22 11.71 -11.54
C ASP A 185 9.41 11.98 -10.59
N ALA A 186 9.47 11.29 -9.44
CA ALA A 186 10.59 11.39 -8.50
C ALA A 186 11.70 10.39 -8.82
N GLY A 187 11.38 9.23 -9.39
CA GLY A 187 12.34 8.20 -9.78
C GLY A 187 13.09 7.52 -8.63
N VAL A 188 12.76 7.87 -7.39
CA VAL A 188 13.42 7.40 -6.16
C VAL A 188 12.54 6.39 -5.44
N LEU A 189 13.13 5.26 -5.03
CA LEU A 189 12.46 4.32 -4.14
C LEU A 189 12.68 4.75 -2.69
N ARG A 190 11.60 5.18 -2.02
CA ARG A 190 11.63 5.59 -0.62
C ARG A 190 10.90 4.56 0.25
N PRO A 191 11.44 4.11 1.40
CA PRO A 191 10.73 3.19 2.27
C PRO A 191 9.48 3.84 2.84
N SER A 192 8.45 3.03 3.13
CA SER A 192 7.21 3.46 3.78
C SER A 192 7.14 2.84 5.18
N THR A 193 7.39 3.68 6.19
CA THR A 193 7.57 3.23 7.59
C THR A 193 6.69 4.00 8.58
N PRO A 194 5.35 4.08 8.36
CA PRO A 194 4.48 4.88 9.21
C PRO A 194 4.29 4.24 10.60
N PRO A 195 4.07 5.05 11.66
CA PRO A 195 3.63 4.53 12.94
C PRO A 195 2.16 4.08 12.86
N PRO A 196 1.67 3.21 13.74
CA PRO A 196 2.38 2.66 14.90
C PRO A 196 2.99 1.27 14.65
N ASP A 197 2.82 0.69 13.48
CA ASP A 197 2.96 -0.75 13.23
C ASP A 197 4.27 -1.13 12.55
N PHE A 198 5.07 -0.15 12.11
CA PHE A 198 6.34 -0.43 11.43
C PHE A 198 7.28 -1.32 12.27
N ASP A 199 7.84 -2.33 11.62
CA ASP A 199 8.87 -3.23 12.16
C ASP A 199 9.88 -3.59 11.06
N LEU A 200 11.15 -3.25 11.28
CA LEU A 200 12.22 -3.45 10.30
C LEU A 200 12.47 -4.92 9.99
N ASP A 201 12.50 -5.78 11.01
CA ASP A 201 12.85 -7.18 10.83
C ASP A 201 11.73 -7.92 10.06
N LEU A 202 10.48 -7.58 10.34
CA LEU A 202 9.32 -8.09 9.60
C LEU A 202 9.29 -7.54 8.18
N ALA A 203 9.59 -6.26 7.96
CA ALA A 203 9.63 -5.66 6.62
C ALA A 203 10.68 -6.33 5.74
N VAL A 204 11.90 -6.50 6.25
CA VAL A 204 12.96 -7.23 5.54
C VAL A 204 12.57 -8.69 5.27
N HIS A 205 11.93 -9.36 6.24
CA HIS A 205 11.44 -10.72 6.03
C HIS A 205 10.42 -10.78 4.89
N SER A 206 9.51 -9.81 4.83
CA SER A 206 8.49 -9.71 3.77
C SER A 206 9.10 -9.51 2.38
N LEU A 207 10.10 -8.61 2.24
CA LEU A 207 10.83 -8.42 0.98
C LEU A 207 11.48 -9.73 0.50
N ARG A 208 12.09 -10.48 1.42
CA ARG A 208 12.73 -11.78 1.11
C ARG A 208 11.70 -12.85 0.73
N ARG A 209 10.51 -12.84 1.34
CA ARG A 209 9.39 -13.70 0.93
C ARG A 209 8.95 -13.39 -0.50
N PHE A 210 8.90 -12.11 -0.88
CA PHE A 210 8.60 -11.69 -2.24
C PHE A 210 9.66 -12.19 -3.23
N ALA A 211 10.94 -12.01 -2.92
CA ALA A 211 12.05 -12.52 -3.75
C ALA A 211 11.97 -14.05 -3.95
N ALA A 212 11.62 -14.79 -2.90
CA ALA A 212 11.46 -16.25 -2.97
C ALA A 212 10.30 -16.69 -3.90
N ARG A 213 9.29 -15.84 -4.11
CA ARG A 213 8.20 -16.08 -5.06
C ARG A 213 8.62 -15.91 -6.53
N ARG A 214 9.76 -15.27 -6.79
CA ARG A 214 10.28 -14.96 -8.13
C ARG A 214 9.22 -14.34 -9.04
N PRO A 215 8.60 -13.22 -8.62
CA PRO A 215 7.56 -12.57 -9.43
C PRO A 215 8.12 -12.13 -10.78
N SER A 216 7.26 -11.94 -11.77
CA SER A 216 7.61 -11.38 -13.07
C SER A 216 7.75 -9.86 -13.04
N GLY A 217 7.10 -9.20 -12.09
CA GLY A 217 7.09 -7.76 -11.84
C GLY A 217 6.43 -7.45 -10.51
N LEU A 218 6.65 -6.25 -9.99
CA LEU A 218 6.04 -5.73 -8.78
C LEU A 218 5.06 -4.61 -9.13
N ALA A 219 3.78 -4.81 -8.86
CA ALA A 219 2.77 -3.76 -8.98
C ALA A 219 2.65 -3.07 -7.61
N LEU A 220 3.12 -1.82 -7.53
CA LEU A 220 3.08 -1.01 -6.33
C LEU A 220 1.77 -0.21 -6.26
N ALA A 221 1.24 -0.04 -5.08
CA ALA A 221 0.15 0.91 -4.87
C ALA A 221 0.62 2.36 -5.09
N HIS A 222 1.92 2.64 -4.91
CA HIS A 222 2.61 3.93 -5.08
C HIS A 222 3.92 3.85 -5.89
N TYR A 223 4.06 3.60 -7.17
CA TYR A 223 3.10 3.57 -8.25
C TYR A 223 3.53 2.54 -9.30
N GLY A 224 2.54 1.84 -9.86
CA GLY A 224 2.63 1.14 -11.11
C GLY A 224 3.46 -0.15 -11.11
N LEU A 225 3.56 -0.77 -12.30
CA LEU A 225 4.35 -1.98 -12.50
C LEU A 225 5.83 -1.66 -12.65
N LEU A 226 6.63 -2.20 -11.76
CA LEU A 226 8.09 -2.16 -11.84
C LEU A 226 8.62 -3.47 -12.44
N PRO A 227 9.33 -3.42 -13.55
CA PRO A 227 10.05 -4.57 -14.10
C PRO A 227 11.30 -4.86 -13.25
N GLU A 228 11.93 -6.00 -13.48
CA GLU A 228 13.18 -6.42 -12.81
C GLU A 228 13.02 -6.54 -11.27
N PRO A 229 12.03 -7.32 -10.80
CA PRO A 229 11.65 -7.36 -9.40
C PRO A 229 12.79 -7.72 -8.45
N GLY A 230 13.77 -8.51 -8.88
CA GLY A 230 14.94 -8.85 -8.08
C GLY A 230 15.76 -7.61 -7.71
N ALA A 231 16.09 -6.78 -8.70
CA ALA A 231 16.87 -5.55 -8.47
C ALA A 231 16.10 -4.55 -7.58
N ILE A 232 14.78 -4.43 -7.79
CA ILE A 232 13.92 -3.54 -6.99
C ILE A 232 13.81 -4.01 -5.53
N LEU A 233 13.71 -5.32 -5.30
CA LEU A 233 13.65 -5.87 -3.94
C LEU A 233 14.98 -5.72 -3.20
N ASP A 234 16.11 -5.87 -3.90
CA ASP A 234 17.45 -5.61 -3.34
C ASP A 234 17.62 -4.12 -3.01
N GLU A 235 17.21 -3.20 -3.90
CA GLU A 235 17.20 -1.75 -3.67
C GLU A 235 16.32 -1.39 -2.47
N ALA A 236 15.13 -1.99 -2.35
CA ALA A 236 14.21 -1.75 -1.25
C ALA A 236 14.80 -2.19 0.10
N GLU A 237 15.39 -3.39 0.19
CA GLU A 237 16.03 -3.86 1.42
C GLU A 237 17.23 -2.99 1.80
N GLU A 238 18.09 -2.63 0.83
CA GLU A 238 19.24 -1.77 1.07
C GLU A 238 18.82 -0.38 1.56
N THR A 239 17.88 0.27 0.86
CA THR A 239 17.40 1.60 1.21
C THR A 239 16.74 1.61 2.58
N LEU A 240 15.87 0.63 2.87
CA LEU A 240 15.21 0.49 4.16
C LEU A 240 16.24 0.35 5.30
N ARG A 241 17.29 -0.48 5.11
CA ARG A 241 18.34 -0.65 6.11
C ARG A 241 19.18 0.60 6.31
N ARG A 242 19.49 1.33 5.22
CA ARG A 242 20.21 2.61 5.30
C ARG A 242 19.42 3.64 6.10
N TRP A 243 18.11 3.75 5.83
CA TRP A 243 17.22 4.64 6.59
C TRP A 243 17.15 4.26 8.07
N ALA A 244 17.01 2.97 8.35
CA ALA A 244 16.97 2.46 9.73
C ALA A 244 18.28 2.74 10.49
N ALA A 245 19.44 2.59 9.84
CA ALA A 245 20.74 2.87 10.46
C ALA A 245 20.92 4.34 10.81
N VAL A 246 20.52 5.27 9.91
CA VAL A 246 20.54 6.73 10.19
C VAL A 246 19.58 7.07 11.33
N ALA A 247 18.35 6.51 11.29
CA ALA A 247 17.36 6.75 12.33
C ALA A 247 17.83 6.22 13.70
N GLU A 248 18.43 5.02 13.75
CA GLU A 248 18.95 4.43 14.99
C GLU A 248 20.12 5.22 15.55
N GLN A 249 21.03 5.71 14.70
CA GLN A 249 22.14 6.56 15.15
C GLN A 249 21.63 7.89 15.74
N ALA A 250 20.73 8.58 15.04
CA ALA A 250 20.12 9.82 15.52
C ALA A 250 19.37 9.62 16.84
N TRP A 251 18.63 8.50 16.96
CA TRP A 251 17.90 8.14 18.18
C TRP A 251 18.85 7.92 19.37
N ARG A 252 19.96 7.17 19.17
CA ARG A 252 20.98 6.94 20.22
C ARG A 252 21.66 8.21 20.69
N ASP A 253 21.90 9.14 19.75
CA ASP A 253 22.57 10.42 20.04
C ASP A 253 21.59 11.50 20.56
N GLY A 254 20.30 11.17 20.72
CA GLY A 254 19.26 12.12 21.15
C GLY A 254 18.98 13.23 20.14
N GLN A 255 19.32 13.01 18.85
CA GLN A 255 19.09 13.94 17.76
C GLN A 255 17.69 13.80 17.16
N ASP A 256 17.28 14.78 16.35
CA ASP A 256 16.04 14.70 15.58
C ASP A 256 16.20 13.71 14.42
N ILE A 257 15.41 12.63 14.42
CA ILE A 257 15.47 11.58 13.39
C ILE A 257 15.07 12.13 12.02
N ALA A 258 14.05 13.00 11.94
CA ALA A 258 13.61 13.54 10.66
C ALA A 258 14.71 14.41 10.04
N ALA A 259 15.31 15.30 10.82
CA ALA A 259 16.43 16.13 10.35
C ALA A 259 17.64 15.30 9.91
N ALA A 260 17.95 14.19 10.61
CA ALA A 260 19.03 13.30 10.25
C ALA A 260 18.75 12.55 8.92
N LEU A 261 17.52 12.09 8.71
CA LEU A 261 17.09 11.45 7.47
C LEU A 261 17.09 12.44 6.31
N ASP A 262 16.56 13.65 6.48
CA ASP A 262 16.58 14.70 5.46
C ASP A 262 18.02 15.02 5.02
N ALA A 263 18.93 15.20 5.96
CA ALA A 263 20.33 15.48 5.66
C ALA A 263 21.02 14.31 4.92
N ALA A 264 20.75 13.07 5.34
CA ALA A 264 21.40 11.88 4.78
C ALA A 264 20.92 11.56 3.35
N PHE A 265 19.65 11.84 3.03
CA PHE A 265 19.01 11.47 1.76
C PHE A 265 18.62 12.67 0.87
N ALA A 266 19.05 13.88 1.21
CA ALA A 266 18.82 15.08 0.40
C ALA A 266 19.34 14.94 -1.04
N ALA A 267 20.45 14.23 -1.23
CA ALA A 267 21.05 14.01 -2.54
C ALA A 267 20.16 13.14 -3.45
N ASP A 268 19.43 12.19 -2.89
CA ASP A 268 18.59 11.25 -3.64
C ASP A 268 17.44 11.97 -4.37
N ILE A 269 16.96 13.09 -3.80
CA ILE A 269 15.87 13.92 -4.36
C ILE A 269 16.35 15.25 -4.92
N SER A 270 17.66 15.48 -5.04
CA SER A 270 18.22 16.78 -5.46
C SER A 270 17.81 17.19 -6.88
N GLY A 271 17.54 16.20 -7.76
CA GLY A 271 17.09 16.44 -9.14
C GLY A 271 15.55 16.49 -9.30
N VAL A 272 14.81 16.25 -8.25
CA VAL A 272 13.33 16.28 -8.27
C VAL A 272 12.86 17.73 -8.15
N ASP A 273 11.98 18.18 -9.06
CA ASP A 273 11.42 19.53 -8.99
C ASP A 273 10.48 19.71 -7.78
N GLU A 274 10.11 20.96 -7.50
CA GLU A 274 9.36 21.32 -6.29
C GLU A 274 7.97 20.64 -6.23
N VAL A 275 7.25 20.56 -7.35
CA VAL A 275 5.90 19.97 -7.42
C VAL A 275 5.93 18.47 -7.11
N HIS A 276 6.87 17.75 -7.74
CA HIS A 276 7.02 16.30 -7.52
C HIS A 276 7.58 15.98 -6.14
N ARG A 277 8.40 16.88 -5.58
CA ARG A 277 8.86 16.77 -4.19
C ARG A 277 7.70 16.97 -3.22
N GLU A 278 6.83 17.95 -3.45
CA GLU A 278 5.62 18.16 -2.62
C GLU A 278 4.71 16.93 -2.63
N LYS A 279 4.47 16.31 -3.80
CA LYS A 279 3.72 15.04 -3.91
C LYS A 279 4.35 13.94 -3.04
N LEU A 280 5.65 13.72 -3.20
CA LEU A 280 6.39 12.69 -2.48
C LEU A 280 6.37 12.93 -0.97
N ASP A 281 6.54 14.17 -0.52
CA ASP A 281 6.57 14.51 0.90
C ASP A 281 5.16 14.51 1.52
N THR A 282 4.11 14.80 0.76
CA THR A 282 2.73 14.68 1.22
C THR A 282 2.34 13.21 1.39
N LEU A 283 2.70 12.35 0.45
CA LEU A 283 2.37 10.92 0.49
C LEU A 283 3.24 10.16 1.49
N ASN A 284 4.57 10.37 1.42
CA ASN A 284 5.58 9.59 2.13
C ASN A 284 6.69 10.49 2.69
N GLY A 285 6.29 11.50 3.47
CA GLY A 285 7.19 12.48 4.04
C GLY A 285 8.17 11.89 5.06
N VAL A 286 9.35 12.48 5.14
CA VAL A 286 10.41 12.07 6.08
C VAL A 286 9.93 12.10 7.53
N HIS A 287 9.07 13.05 7.91
CA HIS A 287 8.52 13.14 9.26
C HIS A 287 7.67 11.92 9.65
N SER A 288 6.83 11.42 8.73
CA SER A 288 6.04 10.21 8.95
C SER A 288 6.93 8.98 9.12
N ASN A 289 7.92 8.83 8.25
CA ASN A 289 8.90 7.74 8.33
C ASN A 289 9.72 7.81 9.63
N ALA A 290 10.20 9.00 10.01
CA ALA A 290 10.93 9.23 11.25
C ALA A 290 10.10 8.87 12.50
N ALA A 291 8.80 9.18 12.49
CA ALA A 291 7.89 8.82 13.58
C ALA A 291 7.74 7.29 13.73
N GLY A 292 7.67 6.56 12.62
CA GLY A 292 7.64 5.11 12.63
C GLY A 292 8.93 4.48 13.12
N PHE A 293 10.10 4.95 12.64
CA PHE A 293 11.40 4.51 13.17
C PHE A 293 11.53 4.80 14.67
N ARG A 294 11.17 5.99 15.13
CA ARG A 294 11.18 6.34 16.55
C ARG A 294 10.32 5.36 17.36
N ARG A 295 9.10 5.13 16.92
CA ARG A 295 8.18 4.21 17.60
C ARG A 295 8.74 2.79 17.67
N TRP A 296 9.30 2.30 16.58
CA TRP A 296 9.94 0.98 16.51
C TRP A 296 11.13 0.88 17.48
N LEU A 297 12.04 1.87 17.49
CA LEU A 297 13.22 1.92 18.36
C LEU A 297 12.81 1.98 19.86
N ASP A 298 11.86 2.84 20.20
CA ASP A 298 11.34 2.97 21.56
C ASP A 298 10.73 1.64 22.06
N THR A 299 9.99 0.95 21.20
CA THR A 299 9.38 -0.36 21.53
C THR A 299 10.45 -1.42 21.77
N ARG A 300 11.50 -1.48 20.93
CA ARG A 300 12.63 -2.41 21.13
C ARG A 300 13.41 -2.13 22.41
N ALA A 301 13.65 -0.85 22.72
CA ALA A 301 14.35 -0.47 23.95
C ALA A 301 13.58 -0.88 25.22
N GLN A 302 12.25 -0.83 25.17
CA GLN A 302 11.38 -1.27 26.28
C GLN A 302 11.33 -2.80 26.41
N ALA A 303 11.44 -3.54 25.31
CA ALA A 303 11.41 -5.02 25.34
C ALA A 303 12.72 -5.66 25.86
N GLY A 304 13.82 -4.90 25.95
CA GLY A 304 15.13 -5.43 26.31
C GLY A 304 15.81 -6.24 25.21
N PRO A 305 17.05 -6.68 25.40
CA PRO A 305 17.73 -7.53 24.43
C PRO A 305 16.99 -8.87 24.27
N PRO A 306 16.93 -9.45 23.09
CA PRO A 306 16.35 -10.78 22.88
C PRO A 306 17.09 -11.79 23.77
N THR A 307 16.32 -12.57 24.53
CA THR A 307 16.83 -13.65 25.41
C THR A 307 17.31 -14.84 24.61
#